data_08ff06fbecb3036d6fa4ed04ae646b68
#
_entry.id   08ff06fbecb3036d6fa4ed04ae646b68
#
_cell.length_a   1.000
_cell.length_b   1.000
_cell.length_c   1.000
_cell.angle_alpha   90.00
_cell.angle_beta   90.00
_cell.angle_gamma   90.00
#
_symmetry.space_group_name_H-M   'P 1'
#
loop_
_entity.id
_entity.type
_entity.pdbx_description
1 polymer ?
#
loop_
_entity_poly.entity_id
_entity_poly.type
_entity_poly.pdbx_seq_one_letter_code
_entity_poly.pdbx_strand_id
1 'polypeptide(L)'
;MDYILYTYQIEDYHFEMFLQYSLRPLDIQVEVLKIKESWCAILDEAKCKIGNYASRISHFEHFVVLSYYYQGLGEAAISVLNEIKETKLVAGIEHFNMIDNYEMLCCPANLVIASRVKDLASSYKNNLISVEQLEEYIQISALTVDEIIYLYSRLLFPSEFMQLAINDDCNDAQIKKTLLNMYQNIDNQKASLVIAWQMLNKYTRLPKIAWL
;
A
#
# COMPACT_ATOMS: atom_id res chain seq x y z
N MET A 1 7.16 14.32 -38.90
CA MET A 1 6.58 13.00 -38.51
C MET A 1 6.07 13.18 -37.09
N ASP A 2 4.82 13.64 -36.99
CA ASP A 2 4.22 13.97 -35.70
C ASP A 2 3.75 12.68 -35.04
N TYR A 3 4.44 12.26 -33.98
CA TYR A 3 3.98 11.20 -33.11
C TYR A 3 2.81 11.74 -32.29
N ILE A 4 1.59 11.41 -32.69
CA ILE A 4 0.42 11.58 -31.86
C ILE A 4 0.56 10.58 -30.73
N LEU A 5 1.02 11.05 -29.57
CA LEU A 5 0.93 10.31 -28.32
C LEU A 5 -0.55 10.24 -27.94
N TYR A 6 -1.19 9.14 -28.29
CA TYR A 6 -2.48 8.79 -27.72
C TYR A 6 -2.26 8.49 -26.24
N THR A 7 -2.55 9.45 -25.38
CA THR A 7 -2.78 9.18 -23.97
C THR A 7 -4.08 8.38 -23.88
N TYR A 8 -3.97 7.06 -23.90
CA TYR A 8 -5.08 6.20 -23.54
C TYR A 8 -5.35 6.40 -22.06
N GLN A 9 -6.42 7.11 -21.73
CA GLN A 9 -7.03 6.97 -20.41
C GLN A 9 -7.46 5.50 -20.30
N ILE A 10 -7.10 4.86 -19.20
CA ILE A 10 -7.59 3.52 -18.91
C ILE A 10 -9.11 3.68 -18.74
N GLU A 11 -9.88 3.05 -19.63
CA GLU A 11 -11.30 2.86 -19.37
C GLU A 11 -11.44 2.00 -18.12
N ASP A 12 -12.41 2.25 -17.28
CA ASP A 12 -12.64 1.52 -16.02
C ASP A 12 -12.58 0.00 -16.22
N TYR A 13 -13.06 -0.49 -17.37
CA TYR A 13 -13.01 -1.89 -17.75
C TYR A 13 -11.60 -2.49 -17.81
N HIS A 14 -10.61 -1.75 -18.29
CA HIS A 14 -9.23 -2.25 -18.39
C HIS A 14 -8.59 -2.36 -17.00
N PHE A 15 -8.86 -1.39 -16.13
CA PHE A 15 -8.37 -1.42 -14.76
C PHE A 15 -8.94 -2.60 -13.97
N GLU A 16 -10.24 -2.82 -14.06
CA GLU A 16 -10.91 -3.98 -13.46
C GLU A 16 -10.33 -5.30 -13.96
N MET A 17 -10.05 -5.41 -15.26
CA MET A 17 -9.43 -6.59 -15.86
C MET A 17 -8.04 -6.87 -15.26
N PHE A 18 -7.20 -5.85 -15.09
CA PHE A 18 -5.87 -6.00 -14.48
C PHE A 18 -5.98 -6.44 -13.03
N LEU A 19 -6.90 -5.85 -12.27
CA LEU A 19 -7.09 -6.20 -10.87
C LEU A 19 -7.63 -7.64 -10.71
N GLN A 20 -8.57 -8.06 -11.55
CA GLN A 20 -9.03 -9.45 -11.58
C GLN A 20 -7.91 -10.42 -11.95
N TYR A 21 -6.98 -9.99 -12.81
CA TYR A 21 -5.83 -10.82 -13.20
C TYR A 21 -4.83 -10.99 -12.04
N SER A 22 -4.53 -9.93 -11.31
CA SER A 22 -3.62 -9.98 -10.16
C SER A 22 -4.13 -10.89 -9.04
N LEU A 23 -5.45 -10.95 -8.85
CA LEU A 23 -6.10 -11.81 -7.85
C LEU A 23 -6.10 -13.31 -8.22
N ARG A 24 -5.72 -13.70 -9.44
CA ARG A 24 -5.64 -15.11 -9.82
C ARG A 24 -4.49 -15.80 -9.09
N PRO A 25 -4.78 -16.93 -8.42
CA PRO A 25 -3.73 -17.66 -7.72
C PRO A 25 -2.73 -18.26 -8.70
N LEU A 26 -1.45 -18.12 -8.40
CA LEU A 26 -0.37 -18.88 -9.03
C LEU A 26 -0.06 -20.12 -8.19
N ASP A 27 0.53 -21.13 -8.80
CA ASP A 27 1.11 -22.29 -8.09
C ASP A 27 2.48 -21.93 -7.48
N ILE A 28 2.52 -20.76 -6.85
CA ILE A 28 3.68 -20.19 -6.17
C ILE A 28 3.21 -19.59 -4.86
N GLN A 29 4.07 -19.57 -3.86
CA GLN A 29 3.78 -19.04 -2.54
C GLN A 29 4.82 -18.01 -2.12
N VAL A 30 4.40 -16.99 -1.39
CA VAL A 30 5.24 -15.93 -0.82
C VAL A 30 5.38 -16.15 0.68
N GLU A 31 6.61 -16.17 1.18
CA GLU A 31 6.90 -16.37 2.60
C GLU A 31 6.55 -15.13 3.42
N VAL A 32 5.70 -15.28 4.43
CA VAL A 32 5.27 -14.18 5.33
C VAL A 32 6.45 -13.61 6.09
N LEU A 33 7.39 -14.47 6.52
CA LEU A 33 8.58 -14.03 7.25
C LEU A 33 9.43 -13.05 6.42
N LYS A 34 9.63 -13.33 5.12
CA LYS A 34 10.38 -12.42 4.24
C LYS A 34 9.71 -11.07 4.05
N ILE A 35 8.38 -11.06 3.98
CA ILE A 35 7.61 -9.81 3.93
C ILE A 35 7.86 -9.00 5.19
N LYS A 36 7.74 -9.64 6.36
CA LYS A 36 7.94 -9.01 7.66
C LYS A 36 9.36 -8.46 7.82
N GLU A 37 10.38 -9.26 7.49
CA GLU A 37 11.79 -8.84 7.53
C GLU A 37 12.03 -7.61 6.63
N SER A 38 11.50 -7.63 5.42
CA SER A 38 11.59 -6.50 4.49
C SER A 38 10.93 -5.24 5.06
N TRP A 39 9.74 -5.35 5.64
CA TRP A 39 9.05 -4.20 6.22
C TRP A 39 9.74 -3.67 7.47
N CYS A 40 10.28 -4.53 8.31
CA CYS A 40 11.11 -4.12 9.45
C CYS A 40 12.34 -3.34 8.97
N ALA A 41 13.06 -3.85 7.98
CA ALA A 41 14.24 -3.17 7.43
C ALA A 41 13.90 -1.79 6.85
N ILE A 42 12.83 -1.69 6.06
CA ILE A 42 12.34 -0.41 5.51
C ILE A 42 11.97 0.57 6.64
N LEU A 43 11.26 0.12 7.66
CA LEU A 43 10.83 0.96 8.78
C LEU A 43 12.04 1.45 9.60
N ASP A 44 13.02 0.60 9.86
CA ASP A 44 14.22 0.95 10.61
C ASP A 44 15.09 1.92 9.81
N GLU A 45 15.25 1.72 8.49
CA GLU A 45 15.96 2.66 7.63
C GLU A 45 15.25 4.03 7.59
N ALA A 46 13.93 4.05 7.44
CA ALA A 46 13.15 5.28 7.46
C ALA A 46 13.31 6.01 8.80
N LYS A 47 13.26 5.31 9.94
CA LYS A 47 13.48 5.91 11.27
C LYS A 47 14.85 6.58 11.37
N CYS A 48 15.90 5.91 10.89
CA CYS A 48 17.26 6.46 10.88
C CYS A 48 17.37 7.73 10.02
N LYS A 49 16.74 7.72 8.83
CA LYS A 49 16.82 8.85 7.88
C LYS A 49 15.93 10.03 8.26
N ILE A 50 14.79 9.81 8.91
CA ILE A 50 13.87 10.86 9.36
C ILE A 50 14.58 11.90 10.24
N GLY A 51 15.50 11.48 11.11
CA GLY A 51 16.32 12.40 11.91
C GLY A 51 17.15 13.37 11.05
N ASN A 52 17.67 12.90 9.93
CA ASN A 52 18.44 13.71 8.99
C ASN A 52 17.55 14.69 8.22
N TYR A 53 16.34 14.24 7.82
CA TYR A 53 15.36 15.10 7.16
C TYR A 53 14.86 16.21 8.09
N ALA A 54 14.62 15.93 9.36
CA ALA A 54 14.17 16.91 10.33
C ALA A 54 15.14 18.11 10.43
N SER A 55 16.44 17.89 10.30
CA SER A 55 17.45 18.96 10.28
C SER A 55 17.44 19.78 8.98
N ARG A 56 17.07 19.18 7.84
CA ARG A 56 17.01 19.85 6.51
C ARG A 56 15.69 20.58 6.29
N ILE A 57 14.59 20.10 6.87
CA ILE A 57 13.23 20.62 6.69
C ILE A 57 12.77 21.32 7.98
N SER A 58 13.65 22.05 8.63
CA SER A 58 13.42 22.68 9.95
C SER A 58 12.22 23.63 10.02
N HIS A 59 11.68 24.05 8.87
CA HIS A 59 10.50 24.92 8.78
C HIS A 59 9.18 24.19 8.49
N PHE A 60 9.19 22.86 8.44
CA PHE A 60 7.98 22.07 8.21
C PHE A 60 7.39 21.61 9.55
N GLU A 61 6.50 22.43 10.11
CA GLU A 61 5.93 22.23 11.45
C GLU A 61 5.23 20.87 11.65
N HIS A 62 4.66 20.31 10.57
CA HIS A 62 3.90 19.07 10.64
C HIS A 62 4.73 17.81 10.39
N PHE A 63 5.99 17.95 9.97
CA PHE A 63 6.84 16.80 9.62
C PHE A 63 7.01 15.81 10.78
N VAL A 64 7.21 16.33 11.99
CA VAL A 64 7.38 15.48 13.19
C VAL A 64 6.10 14.67 13.46
N VAL A 65 4.92 15.32 13.37
CA VAL A 65 3.62 14.67 13.59
C VAL A 65 3.39 13.57 12.55
N LEU A 66 3.63 13.87 11.28
CA LEU A 66 3.54 12.89 10.20
C LEU A 66 4.49 11.71 10.40
N SER A 67 5.73 12.00 10.83
CA SER A 67 6.72 10.95 11.06
C SER A 67 6.27 9.97 12.14
N TYR A 68 5.77 10.46 13.27
CA TYR A 68 5.25 9.59 14.33
C TYR A 68 4.00 8.83 13.89
N TYR A 69 3.09 9.50 13.16
CA TYR A 69 1.88 8.86 12.65
C TYR A 69 2.20 7.69 11.71
N TYR A 70 3.04 7.93 10.72
CA TYR A 70 3.39 6.90 9.73
C TYR A 70 4.30 5.81 10.29
N GLN A 71 5.19 6.13 11.23
CA GLN A 71 5.95 5.10 11.96
C GLN A 71 5.00 4.19 12.75
N GLY A 72 4.04 4.79 13.47
CA GLY A 72 3.03 4.04 14.22
C GLY A 72 2.17 3.15 13.31
N LEU A 73 1.78 3.61 12.10
CA LEU A 73 1.10 2.78 11.11
C LEU A 73 1.98 1.62 10.63
N GLY A 74 3.27 1.86 10.36
CA GLY A 74 4.21 0.82 9.98
C GLY A 74 4.39 -0.25 11.05
N GLU A 75 4.53 0.15 12.31
CA GLU A 75 4.61 -0.77 13.45
C GLU A 75 3.31 -1.57 13.64
N ALA A 76 2.15 -0.91 13.50
CA ALA A 76 0.86 -1.58 13.57
C ALA A 76 0.69 -2.59 12.43
N ALA A 77 1.10 -2.25 11.21
CA ALA A 77 1.07 -3.15 10.06
C ALA A 77 1.92 -4.41 10.30
N ILE A 78 3.14 -4.24 10.83
CA ILE A 78 4.03 -5.36 11.17
C ILE A 78 3.43 -6.21 12.31
N SER A 79 2.81 -5.57 13.31
CA SER A 79 2.11 -6.26 14.39
C SER A 79 0.96 -7.12 13.87
N VAL A 80 0.17 -6.60 12.91
CA VAL A 80 -0.93 -7.36 12.28
C VAL A 80 -0.41 -8.58 11.52
N LEU A 81 0.78 -8.53 10.90
CA LEU A 81 1.38 -9.70 10.24
C LEU A 81 1.63 -10.86 11.21
N ASN A 82 1.77 -10.62 12.52
CA ASN A 82 1.94 -11.68 13.51
C ASN A 82 0.68 -12.51 13.75
N GLU A 83 -0.49 -12.01 13.34
CA GLU A 83 -1.76 -12.73 13.43
C GLU A 83 -1.92 -13.78 12.32
N ILE A 84 -1.11 -13.72 11.26
CA ILE A 84 -1.11 -14.69 10.17
C ILE A 84 -0.57 -16.03 10.70
N LYS A 85 -1.35 -17.08 10.50
CA LYS A 85 -1.03 -18.43 10.97
C LYS A 85 -0.21 -19.23 9.96
N GLU A 86 -0.48 -19.02 8.68
CA GLU A 86 0.24 -19.68 7.60
C GLU A 86 1.63 -19.07 7.42
N THR A 87 2.61 -19.91 7.14
CA THR A 87 3.98 -19.41 6.84
C THR A 87 4.11 -18.81 5.45
N LYS A 88 3.16 -19.07 4.59
CA LYS A 88 3.15 -18.68 3.19
C LYS A 88 1.77 -18.24 2.72
N LEU A 89 1.76 -17.24 1.83
CA LEU A 89 0.56 -16.73 1.17
C LEU A 89 0.58 -17.09 -0.31
N VAL A 90 -0.60 -17.22 -0.91
CA VAL A 90 -0.75 -17.46 -2.35
C VAL A 90 -0.23 -16.25 -3.12
N ALA A 91 0.60 -16.51 -4.14
CA ALA A 91 1.10 -15.48 -5.03
C ALA A 91 0.14 -15.19 -6.19
N GLY A 92 0.26 -13.99 -6.73
CA GLY A 92 -0.33 -13.53 -7.99
C GLY A 92 0.71 -12.80 -8.84
N ILE A 93 0.31 -12.41 -10.04
CA ILE A 93 1.07 -11.48 -10.87
C ILE A 93 0.58 -10.08 -10.51
N GLU A 94 1.43 -9.32 -9.85
CA GLU A 94 1.14 -8.04 -9.27
C GLU A 94 1.96 -6.94 -9.95
N HIS A 95 1.61 -5.68 -9.75
CA HIS A 95 2.39 -4.56 -10.27
C HIS A 95 3.32 -4.00 -9.19
N PHE A 96 4.53 -3.62 -9.59
CA PHE A 96 5.43 -2.92 -8.68
C PHE A 96 4.81 -1.60 -8.23
N ASN A 97 4.28 -0.83 -9.20
CA ASN A 97 3.46 0.36 -8.97
C ASN A 97 2.09 0.17 -9.60
N MET A 98 1.05 0.08 -8.76
CA MET A 98 -0.33 0.07 -9.20
C MET A 98 -0.83 1.51 -9.30
N ILE A 99 -0.85 2.03 -10.51
CA ILE A 99 -1.31 3.39 -10.82
C ILE A 99 -2.29 3.33 -12.00
N ASP A 100 -3.17 4.31 -12.06
CA ASP A 100 -4.11 4.47 -13.17
C ASP A 100 -3.40 5.02 -14.42
N ASN A 101 -2.55 4.17 -15.00
CA ASN A 101 -1.79 4.44 -16.23
C ASN A 101 -1.60 3.15 -17.01
N TYR A 102 -2.27 3.05 -18.17
CA TYR A 102 -2.26 1.86 -19.01
C TYR A 102 -0.85 1.41 -19.42
N GLU A 103 0.03 2.34 -19.78
CA GLU A 103 1.40 2.02 -20.20
C GLU A 103 2.18 1.37 -19.06
N MET A 104 2.01 1.87 -17.84
CA MET A 104 2.65 1.30 -16.65
C MET A 104 2.07 -0.05 -16.27
N LEU A 105 0.75 -0.23 -16.37
CA LEU A 105 0.10 -1.51 -16.07
C LEU A 105 0.47 -2.59 -17.09
N CYS A 106 0.63 -2.22 -18.36
CA CYS A 106 1.04 -3.16 -19.42
C CYS A 106 2.55 -3.38 -19.48
N CYS A 107 3.37 -2.61 -18.75
CA CYS A 107 4.81 -2.70 -18.81
C CYS A 107 5.33 -3.96 -18.11
N PRO A 108 6.00 -4.89 -18.81
CA PRO A 108 6.54 -6.10 -18.17
C PRO A 108 7.52 -5.81 -17.02
N ALA A 109 8.26 -4.69 -17.08
CA ALA A 109 9.19 -4.28 -16.03
C ALA A 109 8.47 -3.84 -14.74
N ASN A 110 7.16 -3.57 -14.81
CA ASN A 110 6.32 -3.26 -13.66
C ASN A 110 5.66 -4.51 -13.05
N LEU A 111 5.79 -5.69 -13.66
CA LEU A 111 5.20 -6.93 -13.15
C LEU A 111 6.12 -7.60 -12.13
N VAL A 112 5.54 -8.03 -11.02
CA VAL A 112 6.23 -8.73 -9.93
C VAL A 112 5.40 -9.92 -9.44
N ILE A 113 6.06 -10.94 -8.93
CA ILE A 113 5.39 -12.03 -8.23
C ILE A 113 5.33 -11.63 -6.74
N ALA A 114 4.13 -11.45 -6.23
CA ALA A 114 3.89 -11.08 -4.84
C ALA A 114 2.61 -11.75 -4.33
N SER A 115 2.23 -11.54 -3.07
CA SER A 115 0.92 -11.99 -2.61
C SER A 115 -0.19 -11.35 -3.43
N ARG A 116 -1.13 -12.14 -3.92
CA ARG A 116 -2.22 -11.74 -4.85
C ARG A 116 -3.15 -10.63 -4.35
N VAL A 117 -3.01 -10.18 -3.13
CA VAL A 117 -3.77 -9.05 -2.57
C VAL A 117 -3.01 -7.72 -2.57
N LYS A 118 -1.79 -7.70 -3.14
CA LYS A 118 -0.94 -6.49 -3.12
C LYS A 118 -1.57 -5.35 -3.93
N ASP A 119 -1.97 -5.62 -5.16
CA ASP A 119 -2.58 -4.62 -6.04
C ASP A 119 -3.96 -4.19 -5.54
N LEU A 120 -4.74 -5.12 -4.97
CA LEU A 120 -6.01 -4.82 -4.33
C LEU A 120 -5.85 -3.78 -3.21
N ALA A 121 -4.86 -3.98 -2.33
CA ALA A 121 -4.55 -3.01 -1.27
C ALA A 121 -4.09 -1.66 -1.83
N SER A 122 -3.23 -1.67 -2.86
CA SER A 122 -2.72 -0.46 -3.48
C SER A 122 -3.82 0.33 -4.18
N SER A 123 -4.74 -0.36 -4.87
CA SER A 123 -5.88 0.25 -5.57
C SER A 123 -6.82 0.95 -4.60
N TYR A 124 -7.13 0.33 -3.47
CA TYR A 124 -7.97 0.96 -2.46
C TYR A 124 -7.27 2.18 -1.82
N LYS A 125 -5.98 2.07 -1.47
CA LYS A 125 -5.21 3.19 -0.89
C LYS A 125 -5.11 4.39 -1.82
N ASN A 126 -5.07 4.14 -3.13
CA ASN A 126 -4.99 5.19 -4.16
C ASN A 126 -6.38 5.69 -4.60
N ASN A 127 -7.46 5.25 -3.94
CA ASN A 127 -8.85 5.57 -4.28
C ASN A 127 -9.25 5.20 -5.72
N LEU A 128 -8.62 4.15 -6.28
CA LEU A 128 -8.96 3.61 -7.60
C LEU A 128 -10.17 2.67 -7.52
N ILE A 129 -10.47 2.14 -6.34
CA ILE A 129 -11.65 1.33 -6.04
C ILE A 129 -12.33 1.81 -4.76
N SER A 130 -13.65 1.64 -4.69
CA SER A 130 -14.44 1.90 -3.48
C SER A 130 -14.35 0.76 -2.47
N VAL A 131 -14.90 0.96 -1.26
CA VAL A 131 -14.97 -0.12 -0.26
C VAL A 131 -15.92 -1.23 -0.69
N GLU A 132 -16.98 -0.92 -1.43
CA GLU A 132 -17.93 -1.88 -2.00
C GLU A 132 -17.24 -2.77 -3.03
N GLN A 133 -16.46 -2.18 -3.93
CA GLN A 133 -15.64 -2.92 -4.90
C GLN A 133 -14.56 -3.77 -4.19
N LEU A 134 -13.93 -3.25 -3.13
CA LEU A 134 -12.99 -4.02 -2.32
C LEU A 134 -13.68 -5.26 -1.71
N GLU A 135 -14.89 -5.10 -1.15
CA GLU A 135 -15.69 -6.21 -0.60
C GLU A 135 -16.07 -7.23 -1.69
N GLU A 136 -16.47 -6.77 -2.87
CA GLU A 136 -16.79 -7.61 -4.03
C GLU A 136 -15.59 -8.45 -4.47
N TYR A 137 -14.41 -7.84 -4.62
CA TYR A 137 -13.18 -8.56 -4.98
C TYR A 137 -12.77 -9.61 -3.96
N ILE A 138 -12.93 -9.34 -2.67
CA ILE A 138 -12.68 -10.33 -1.60
C ILE A 138 -13.58 -11.54 -1.77
N GLN A 139 -14.87 -11.33 -2.06
CA GLN A 139 -15.85 -12.40 -2.23
C GLN A 139 -15.58 -13.22 -3.48
N ILE A 140 -15.38 -12.57 -4.62
CA ILE A 140 -15.14 -13.24 -5.92
C ILE A 140 -13.84 -14.06 -5.87
N SER A 141 -12.79 -13.54 -5.22
CA SER A 141 -11.48 -14.20 -5.16
C SER A 141 -11.39 -15.25 -4.06
N ALA A 142 -12.43 -15.40 -3.23
CA ALA A 142 -12.46 -16.31 -2.09
C ALA A 142 -11.17 -16.25 -1.26
N LEU A 143 -10.80 -15.04 -0.81
CA LEU A 143 -9.58 -14.83 -0.03
C LEU A 143 -9.64 -15.61 1.29
N THR A 144 -8.54 -16.22 1.66
CA THR A 144 -8.39 -16.89 2.96
C THR A 144 -8.32 -15.87 4.09
N VAL A 145 -8.53 -16.33 5.33
CA VAL A 145 -8.41 -15.49 6.53
C VAL A 145 -7.04 -14.81 6.60
N ASP A 146 -5.96 -15.54 6.31
CA ASP A 146 -4.60 -15.03 6.36
C ASP A 146 -4.33 -14.00 5.24
N GLU A 147 -4.93 -14.16 4.06
CA GLU A 147 -4.88 -13.15 3.01
C GLU A 147 -5.64 -11.88 3.38
N ILE A 148 -6.76 -11.99 4.10
CA ILE A 148 -7.51 -10.84 4.62
C ILE A 148 -6.70 -10.09 5.71
N ILE A 149 -6.05 -10.82 6.61
CA ILE A 149 -5.14 -10.24 7.60
C ILE A 149 -4.00 -9.51 6.90
N TYR A 150 -3.40 -10.14 5.87
CA TYR A 150 -2.34 -9.53 5.09
C TYR A 150 -2.83 -8.29 4.31
N LEU A 151 -4.00 -8.35 3.71
CA LEU A 151 -4.63 -7.20 3.05
C LEU A 151 -4.76 -6.02 4.01
N TYR A 152 -5.28 -6.25 5.22
CA TYR A 152 -5.38 -5.20 6.24
C TYR A 152 -4.00 -4.65 6.64
N SER A 153 -3.03 -5.52 6.85
CA SER A 153 -1.66 -5.13 7.14
C SER A 153 -1.06 -4.25 6.01
N ARG A 154 -1.32 -4.59 4.75
CA ARG A 154 -0.92 -3.79 3.58
C ARG A 154 -1.59 -2.42 3.54
N LEU A 155 -2.87 -2.33 3.92
CA LEU A 155 -3.59 -1.05 4.01
C LEU A 155 -2.95 -0.13 5.05
N LEU A 156 -2.51 -0.68 6.18
CA LEU A 156 -1.84 0.07 7.23
C LEU A 156 -0.41 0.49 6.86
N PHE A 157 0.35 -0.35 6.15
CA PHE A 157 1.77 -0.08 5.89
C PHE A 157 1.96 1.13 4.97
N PRO A 158 2.60 2.22 5.43
CA PRO A 158 2.66 3.50 4.73
C PRO A 158 3.80 3.55 3.70
N SER A 159 3.72 2.73 2.65
CA SER A 159 4.77 2.53 1.65
C SER A 159 5.27 3.84 1.04
N GLU A 160 4.36 4.77 0.70
CA GLU A 160 4.72 6.05 0.08
C GLU A 160 5.57 6.92 1.01
N PHE A 161 5.16 7.02 2.29
CA PHE A 161 5.94 7.77 3.27
C PHE A 161 7.31 7.14 3.52
N MET A 162 7.37 5.81 3.62
CA MET A 162 8.63 5.08 3.82
C MET A 162 9.57 5.27 2.63
N GLN A 163 9.07 5.15 1.40
CA GLN A 163 9.86 5.42 0.21
C GLN A 163 10.38 6.86 0.16
N LEU A 164 9.54 7.84 0.51
CA LEU A 164 9.96 9.23 0.59
C LEU A 164 11.08 9.42 1.63
N ALA A 165 10.98 8.75 2.78
CA ALA A 165 11.96 8.87 3.87
C ALA A 165 13.31 8.22 3.53
N ILE A 166 13.35 7.15 2.72
CA ILE A 166 14.59 6.44 2.37
C ILE A 166 15.23 6.89 1.05
N ASN A 167 14.49 7.60 0.20
CA ASN A 167 14.99 8.03 -1.11
C ASN A 167 15.85 9.28 -0.99
N ASP A 168 17.15 9.15 -1.23
CA ASP A 168 18.12 10.25 -1.17
C ASP A 168 18.07 11.17 -2.41
N ASP A 169 17.43 10.75 -3.50
CA ASP A 169 17.39 11.50 -4.76
C ASP A 169 16.32 12.60 -4.81
N CYS A 170 15.41 12.65 -3.83
CA CYS A 170 14.37 13.68 -3.77
C CYS A 170 14.94 15.03 -3.34
N ASN A 171 14.61 16.09 -4.10
CA ASN A 171 14.95 17.44 -3.67
C ASN A 171 14.02 17.94 -2.54
N ASP A 172 14.51 18.88 -1.72
CA ASP A 172 13.79 19.38 -0.54
C ASP A 172 12.41 20.00 -0.87
N ALA A 173 12.26 20.63 -2.04
CA ALA A 173 10.99 21.21 -2.47
C ALA A 173 9.93 20.13 -2.77
N GLN A 174 10.35 19.05 -3.41
CA GLN A 174 9.50 17.91 -3.72
C GLN A 174 9.08 17.18 -2.44
N ILE A 175 10.02 16.91 -1.54
CA ILE A 175 9.74 16.31 -0.22
C ILE A 175 8.71 17.15 0.52
N LYS A 176 8.92 18.47 0.62
CA LYS A 176 8.01 19.39 1.30
C LYS A 176 6.61 19.38 0.69
N LYS A 177 6.50 19.38 -0.66
CA LYS A 177 5.22 19.32 -1.36
C LYS A 177 4.48 18.02 -1.04
N THR A 178 5.16 16.88 -1.09
CA THR A 178 4.57 15.55 -0.82
C THR A 178 4.12 15.46 0.64
N LEU A 179 4.94 15.89 1.60
CA LEU A 179 4.58 15.90 3.02
C LEU A 179 3.38 16.81 3.32
N LEU A 180 3.30 17.98 2.67
CA LEU A 180 2.14 18.86 2.82
C LEU A 180 0.86 18.21 2.31
N ASN A 181 0.92 17.55 1.16
CA ASN A 181 -0.20 16.81 0.61
C ASN A 181 -0.63 15.66 1.55
N MET A 182 0.32 14.90 2.07
CA MET A 182 0.04 13.84 3.05
C MET A 182 -0.64 14.39 4.30
N TYR A 183 -0.15 15.52 4.82
CA TYR A 183 -0.73 16.17 6.00
C TYR A 183 -2.18 16.61 5.76
N GLN A 184 -2.46 17.22 4.61
CA GLN A 184 -3.81 17.65 4.22
C GLN A 184 -4.79 16.49 4.06
N ASN A 185 -4.29 15.30 3.71
CA ASN A 185 -5.11 14.11 3.46
C ASN A 185 -5.16 13.12 4.63
N ILE A 186 -4.49 13.40 5.76
CA ILE A 186 -4.36 12.45 6.87
C ILE A 186 -5.71 12.02 7.46
N ASP A 187 -6.67 12.94 7.59
CA ASP A 187 -8.00 12.63 8.14
C ASP A 187 -8.83 11.76 7.18
N ASN A 188 -8.72 12.03 5.87
CA ASN A 188 -9.34 11.18 4.85
C ASN A 188 -8.73 9.77 4.85
N GLN A 189 -7.41 9.66 4.98
CA GLN A 189 -6.72 8.38 5.10
C GLN A 189 -7.15 7.61 6.34
N LYS A 190 -7.26 8.27 7.50
CA LYS A 190 -7.77 7.66 8.73
C LYS A 190 -9.18 7.14 8.55
N ALA A 191 -10.08 7.96 8.00
CA ALA A 191 -11.46 7.56 7.75
C ALA A 191 -11.54 6.34 6.82
N SER A 192 -10.77 6.32 5.74
CA SER A 192 -10.67 5.20 4.80
C SER A 192 -10.18 3.92 5.49
N LEU A 193 -9.16 4.00 6.35
CA LEU A 193 -8.63 2.86 7.11
C LEU A 193 -9.67 2.31 8.11
N VAL A 194 -10.44 3.18 8.77
CA VAL A 194 -11.51 2.76 9.68
C VAL A 194 -12.62 2.04 8.92
N ILE A 195 -13.05 2.56 7.77
CA ILE A 195 -14.06 1.95 6.91
C ILE A 195 -13.59 0.57 6.43
N ALA A 196 -12.35 0.48 5.94
CA ALA A 196 -11.76 -0.78 5.51
C ALA A 196 -11.67 -1.79 6.68
N TRP A 197 -11.24 -1.36 7.87
CA TRP A 197 -11.20 -2.22 9.05
C TRP A 197 -12.61 -2.76 9.41
N GLN A 198 -13.64 -1.90 9.40
CA GLN A 198 -15.02 -2.31 9.69
C GLN A 198 -15.51 -3.36 8.69
N MET A 199 -15.21 -3.17 7.40
CA MET A 199 -15.58 -4.12 6.35
C MET A 199 -14.83 -5.44 6.50
N LEU A 200 -13.50 -5.40 6.61
CA LEU A 200 -12.66 -6.61 6.71
C LEU A 200 -12.93 -7.40 8.00
N ASN A 201 -13.29 -6.72 9.09
CA ASN A 201 -13.60 -7.37 10.37
C ASN A 201 -14.91 -8.20 10.34
N LYS A 202 -15.69 -8.13 9.24
CA LYS A 202 -16.82 -9.05 9.00
C LYS A 202 -16.33 -10.47 8.67
N TYR A 203 -15.15 -10.59 8.08
CA TYR A 203 -14.59 -11.87 7.62
C TYR A 203 -13.68 -12.54 8.64
N THR A 204 -12.95 -11.74 9.43
CA THR A 204 -12.08 -12.24 10.49
C THR A 204 -11.86 -11.18 11.55
N ARG A 205 -11.62 -11.61 12.80
CA ARG A 205 -11.32 -10.67 13.88
C ARG A 205 -9.98 -10.00 13.64
N LEU A 206 -10.01 -8.70 13.39
CA LEU A 206 -8.82 -7.87 13.18
C LEU A 206 -8.55 -7.00 14.41
N PRO A 207 -7.27 -6.77 14.78
CA PRO A 207 -6.93 -5.86 15.85
C PRO A 207 -7.37 -4.44 15.50
N LYS A 208 -8.06 -3.78 16.45
CA LYS A 208 -8.43 -2.37 16.30
C LYS A 208 -7.25 -1.50 16.72
N ILE A 209 -6.89 -0.55 15.88
CA ILE A 209 -5.87 0.45 16.20
C ILE A 209 -6.56 1.60 16.94
N ALA A 210 -6.28 1.75 18.23
CA ALA A 210 -7.04 2.61 19.14
C ALA A 210 -6.98 4.12 18.80
N TRP A 211 -5.98 4.54 18.02
CA TRP A 211 -5.75 5.94 17.68
C TRP A 211 -6.11 6.28 16.20
N LEU A 212 -6.67 5.33 15.45
CA LEU A 212 -7.28 5.54 14.14
C LEU A 212 -8.73 6.01 14.28
#